data_3e8af299bf8ae75192d055bf50773482
#
_entry.id   3e8af299bf8ae75192d055bf50773482
#
_cell.length_a   1.000
_cell.length_b   1.000
_cell.length_c   1.000
_cell.angle_alpha   90.00
_cell.angle_beta   90.00
_cell.angle_gamma   90.00
#
_symmetry.space_group_name_H-M   'P 1'
#
loop_
_entity.id
_entity.type
_entity.pdbx_description
1 polymer ?
#
loop_
_entity_poly.entity_id
_entity_poly.type
_entity_poly.pdbx_seq_one_letter_code
_entity_poly.pdbx_strand_id
1 'polypeptide(L)'
;NPGAVMIAEESTAWPKVTGRVEDDGLNFSYKWNMGWMHDFLDYMKLDPYFRKDNHHKMTFAMSYNESEKYILVLSHDEVVHLKCSMINKMPGEMEDKFKNLMVGYAFMMGHPGKKLLFMGQEFAQLQEWSEARELDWYLLENPDHKHMQNWVKKLLHIYQKNPALYELDSSWGGFEWINANDAERSIFSFIRKSKDGKNNLLFVCNFTPVERSDYRVGVPKHKTYKLILNSDDAEFGGSGKERPVNYKSVSKECDGRPYSFAYPLPGFGVAGFRY
;
A
#
# COMPACT_ATOMS: atom_id res chain seq x y z
N ASN A 1 18.90 10.09 26.11
CA ASN A 1 18.74 8.67 25.73
C ASN A 1 19.15 8.49 24.26
N PRO A 2 20.44 8.17 24.00
CA PRO A 2 20.86 7.86 22.65
C PRO A 2 20.10 6.60 22.18
N GLY A 3 19.38 6.69 21.07
CA GLY A 3 18.55 5.62 20.54
C GLY A 3 17.05 5.77 20.79
N ALA A 4 16.61 6.78 21.53
CA ALA A 4 15.18 7.09 21.62
C ALA A 4 14.66 7.58 20.26
N VAL A 5 13.53 7.02 19.83
CA VAL A 5 12.83 7.44 18.61
C VAL A 5 11.67 8.34 19.02
N MET A 6 11.73 9.61 18.63
CA MET A 6 10.68 10.59 18.87
C MET A 6 9.86 10.77 17.59
N ILE A 7 8.56 10.61 17.68
CA ILE A 7 7.65 10.69 16.56
C ILE A 7 6.66 11.82 16.81
N ALA A 8 6.53 12.74 15.86
CA ALA A 8 5.60 13.84 15.95
C ALA A 8 4.26 13.46 15.32
N GLU A 9 3.18 13.69 16.05
CA GLU A 9 1.84 13.84 15.49
C GLU A 9 1.60 15.34 15.25
N GLU A 10 1.69 15.73 13.99
CA GLU A 10 1.53 17.13 13.60
C GLU A 10 0.84 17.18 12.23
N SER A 11 -0.35 17.78 12.19
CA SER A 11 -1.26 17.73 11.04
C SER A 11 -1.14 18.92 10.10
N THR A 12 -0.34 19.95 10.47
CA THR A 12 -0.18 21.14 9.66
C THR A 12 1.00 21.03 8.69
N ALA A 13 1.19 22.05 7.86
CA ALA A 13 2.33 22.19 6.99
C ALA A 13 3.58 22.77 7.69
N TRP A 14 3.70 22.64 9.02
CA TRP A 14 4.88 23.09 9.75
C TRP A 14 6.14 22.42 9.20
N PRO A 15 7.13 23.19 8.73
CA PRO A 15 8.27 22.62 8.05
C PRO A 15 9.33 22.09 9.01
N LYS A 16 10.20 21.19 8.51
CA LYS A 16 11.41 20.71 9.20
C LYS A 16 11.14 20.06 10.56
N VAL A 17 9.99 19.41 10.75
CA VAL A 17 9.71 18.66 11.99
C VAL A 17 10.74 17.56 12.20
N THR A 18 11.16 16.89 11.13
CA THR A 18 12.21 15.85 11.16
C THR A 18 13.59 16.38 10.72
N GLY A 19 13.70 17.68 10.50
CA GLY A 19 14.95 18.36 10.17
C GLY A 19 15.92 18.43 11.36
N ARG A 20 17.21 18.61 11.10
CA ARG A 20 18.22 18.75 12.14
C ARG A 20 18.09 20.09 12.86
N VAL A 21 18.52 20.15 14.12
CA VAL A 21 18.54 21.40 14.91
C VAL A 21 19.40 22.47 14.23
N GLU A 22 20.53 22.07 13.63
CA GLU A 22 21.44 22.97 12.93
C GLU A 22 20.82 23.62 11.68
N ASP A 23 19.75 23.03 11.17
CA ASP A 23 18.99 23.49 10.00
C ASP A 23 17.66 24.13 10.41
N ASP A 24 17.52 24.59 11.66
CA ASP A 24 16.27 25.10 12.26
C ASP A 24 15.14 24.05 12.32
N GLY A 25 15.48 22.78 12.42
CA GLY A 25 14.52 21.69 12.55
C GLY A 25 14.23 21.31 14.01
N LEU A 26 13.11 20.59 14.22
CA LEU A 26 12.70 20.13 15.54
C LEU A 26 13.35 18.80 15.95
N ASN A 27 14.08 18.15 15.05
CA ASN A 27 14.84 16.92 15.26
C ASN A 27 14.00 15.69 15.71
N PHE A 28 12.73 15.64 15.35
CA PHE A 28 11.98 14.40 15.49
C PHE A 28 12.51 13.33 14.54
N SER A 29 12.44 12.07 14.97
CA SER A 29 12.87 10.94 14.14
C SER A 29 11.94 10.73 12.95
N TYR A 30 10.63 10.90 13.18
CA TYR A 30 9.59 10.79 12.17
C TYR A 30 8.42 11.74 12.46
N LYS A 31 7.61 11.98 11.43
CA LYS A 31 6.33 12.71 11.50
C LYS A 31 5.22 11.82 10.92
N TRP A 32 4.05 11.80 11.53
CA TRP A 32 2.87 11.18 10.96
C TRP A 32 2.43 11.91 9.69
N ASN A 33 2.13 11.16 8.64
CA ASN A 33 1.61 11.71 7.38
C ASN A 33 0.08 11.75 7.42
N MET A 34 -0.47 12.77 8.08
CA MET A 34 -1.91 12.95 8.19
C MET A 34 -2.54 13.30 6.83
N GLY A 35 -1.82 14.02 5.96
CA GLY A 35 -2.29 14.33 4.61
C GLY A 35 -2.49 13.07 3.77
N TRP A 36 -1.51 12.17 3.76
CA TRP A 36 -1.65 10.87 3.11
C TRP A 36 -2.82 10.07 3.69
N MET A 37 -2.97 10.04 5.00
CA MET A 37 -4.05 9.30 5.67
C MET A 37 -5.42 9.79 5.23
N HIS A 38 -5.65 11.10 5.20
CA HIS A 38 -6.93 11.67 4.74
C HIS A 38 -7.20 11.32 3.27
N ASP A 39 -6.25 11.56 2.38
CA ASP A 39 -6.40 11.29 0.95
C ASP A 39 -6.63 9.79 0.68
N PHE A 40 -5.88 8.92 1.36
CA PHE A 40 -6.02 7.48 1.27
C PHE A 40 -7.40 7.01 1.71
N LEU A 41 -7.87 7.43 2.89
CA LEU A 41 -9.17 7.02 3.40
C LEU A 41 -10.33 7.60 2.58
N ASP A 42 -10.21 8.84 2.14
CA ASP A 42 -11.20 9.44 1.25
C ASP A 42 -11.35 8.66 -0.05
N TYR A 43 -10.22 8.25 -0.64
CA TYR A 43 -10.24 7.42 -1.85
C TYR A 43 -10.82 6.02 -1.57
N MET A 44 -10.42 5.38 -0.47
CA MET A 44 -10.84 4.03 -0.14
C MET A 44 -12.33 3.91 0.16
N LYS A 45 -12.96 4.95 0.71
CA LYS A 45 -14.40 5.02 1.01
C LYS A 45 -15.26 5.19 -0.24
N LEU A 46 -14.69 5.66 -1.35
CA LEU A 46 -15.44 5.87 -2.58
C LEU A 46 -15.92 4.56 -3.19
N ASP A 47 -17.15 4.58 -3.71
CA ASP A 47 -17.55 3.56 -4.66
C ASP A 47 -16.53 3.52 -5.82
N PRO A 48 -16.10 2.32 -6.26
CA PRO A 48 -15.07 2.19 -7.31
C PRO A 48 -15.39 2.96 -8.59
N TYR A 49 -16.66 3.18 -8.90
CA TYR A 49 -17.09 3.96 -10.05
C TYR A 49 -16.59 5.40 -10.04
N PHE A 50 -16.50 6.02 -8.84
CA PHE A 50 -16.07 7.42 -8.68
C PHE A 50 -14.55 7.58 -8.46
N ARG A 51 -13.81 6.47 -8.35
CA ARG A 51 -12.36 6.50 -8.06
C ARG A 51 -11.55 7.14 -9.16
N LYS A 52 -11.97 7.00 -10.41
CA LYS A 52 -11.30 7.60 -11.56
C LYS A 52 -11.18 9.13 -11.44
N ASP A 53 -12.21 9.79 -10.95
CA ASP A 53 -12.24 11.24 -10.77
C ASP A 53 -11.44 11.72 -9.54
N ASN A 54 -11.05 10.79 -8.67
CA ASN A 54 -10.31 11.02 -7.43
C ASN A 54 -8.93 10.37 -7.41
N HIS A 55 -8.44 9.91 -8.55
CA HIS A 55 -7.18 9.17 -8.70
C HIS A 55 -5.98 9.91 -8.11
N HIS A 56 -5.95 11.25 -8.23
CA HIS A 56 -4.91 12.11 -7.70
C HIS A 56 -4.72 12.00 -6.18
N LYS A 57 -5.74 11.66 -5.40
CA LYS A 57 -5.62 11.46 -3.95
C LYS A 57 -4.57 10.40 -3.60
N MET A 58 -4.45 9.34 -4.40
CA MET A 58 -3.48 8.26 -4.16
C MET A 58 -2.06 8.62 -4.62
N THR A 59 -1.90 9.62 -5.47
CA THR A 59 -0.59 10.02 -6.03
C THR A 59 -0.04 11.30 -5.40
N PHE A 60 -0.88 12.12 -4.80
CA PHE A 60 -0.52 13.45 -4.32
C PHE A 60 0.57 13.45 -3.24
N ALA A 61 0.54 12.48 -2.32
CA ALA A 61 1.53 12.40 -1.24
C ALA A 61 2.98 12.33 -1.72
N MET A 62 3.21 11.82 -2.94
CA MET A 62 4.55 11.80 -3.52
C MET A 62 5.09 13.19 -3.86
N SER A 63 4.23 14.20 -4.04
CA SER A 63 4.66 15.58 -4.31
C SER A 63 5.43 16.23 -3.17
N TYR A 64 5.22 15.77 -1.94
CA TYR A 64 5.88 16.29 -0.73
C TYR A 64 6.64 15.22 0.07
N ASN A 65 6.80 14.02 -0.47
CA ASN A 65 7.41 12.87 0.24
C ASN A 65 8.83 13.13 0.77
N GLU A 66 9.60 14.01 0.10
CA GLU A 66 10.98 14.34 0.53
C GLU A 66 11.03 15.43 1.61
N SER A 67 9.91 16.10 1.92
CA SER A 67 9.90 17.20 2.88
C SER A 67 10.15 16.77 4.32
N GLU A 68 9.77 15.55 4.68
CA GLU A 68 9.87 15.00 6.02
C GLU A 68 10.13 13.48 5.99
N LYS A 69 10.52 12.90 7.12
CA LYS A 69 10.59 11.44 7.30
C LYS A 69 9.24 10.95 7.80
N TYR A 70 8.40 10.52 6.87
CA TYR A 70 7.02 10.19 7.16
C TYR A 70 6.79 8.77 7.68
N ILE A 71 5.77 8.64 8.56
CA ILE A 71 5.06 7.40 8.84
C ILE A 71 3.67 7.51 8.22
N LEU A 72 3.29 6.58 7.37
CA LEU A 72 1.93 6.42 6.89
C LEU A 72 1.10 5.81 8.02
N VAL A 73 0.08 6.54 8.46
CA VAL A 73 -0.64 6.20 9.68
C VAL A 73 -2.08 5.79 9.39
N LEU A 74 -2.48 4.67 10.00
CA LEU A 74 -3.87 4.30 10.21
C LEU A 74 -3.98 4.02 11.71
N SER A 75 -4.19 5.09 12.50
CA SER A 75 -4.12 5.06 13.95
C SER A 75 -5.47 4.69 14.60
N HIS A 76 -5.56 4.83 15.93
CA HIS A 76 -6.81 4.65 16.65
C HIS A 76 -7.85 5.71 16.27
N ASP A 77 -7.43 6.92 15.95
CA ASP A 77 -8.34 8.03 15.64
C ASP A 77 -9.20 7.77 14.41
N GLU A 78 -8.75 6.91 13.49
CA GLU A 78 -9.52 6.56 12.31
C GLU A 78 -10.59 5.50 12.59
N VAL A 79 -10.56 4.83 13.74
CA VAL A 79 -11.43 3.68 14.06
C VAL A 79 -12.19 3.83 15.37
N VAL A 80 -12.44 5.06 15.80
CA VAL A 80 -13.18 5.42 17.02
C VAL A 80 -14.24 6.50 16.72
N HIS A 81 -15.11 6.76 17.71
CA HIS A 81 -16.03 7.90 17.69
C HIS A 81 -16.93 8.00 16.47
N LEU A 82 -17.59 6.90 16.09
CA LEU A 82 -18.53 6.80 14.96
C LEU A 82 -17.87 7.00 13.58
N LYS A 83 -16.56 6.79 13.49
CA LYS A 83 -15.83 6.84 12.21
C LYS A 83 -15.80 5.50 11.47
N CYS A 84 -16.41 4.45 12.02
CA CYS A 84 -16.38 3.05 11.60
C CYS A 84 -15.01 2.37 11.74
N SER A 85 -15.03 1.03 11.91
CA SER A 85 -13.80 0.24 11.78
C SER A 85 -13.25 0.30 10.35
N MET A 86 -11.98 -0.08 10.16
CA MET A 86 -11.32 0.05 8.86
C MET A 86 -12.05 -0.72 7.75
N ILE A 87 -12.50 -1.95 8.03
CA ILE A 87 -13.26 -2.76 7.05
C ILE A 87 -14.62 -2.12 6.72
N ASN A 88 -15.28 -1.50 7.70
CA ASN A 88 -16.60 -0.89 7.51
C ASN A 88 -16.54 0.46 6.79
N LYS A 89 -15.37 1.04 6.59
CA LYS A 89 -15.18 2.19 5.68
C LYS A 89 -15.21 1.78 4.21
N MET A 90 -14.95 0.51 3.91
CA MET A 90 -14.89 0.03 2.52
C MET A 90 -16.30 -0.07 1.93
N PRO A 91 -16.50 0.34 0.67
CA PRO A 91 -17.79 0.19 -0.03
C PRO A 91 -18.04 -1.26 -0.46
N GLY A 92 -19.29 -1.58 -0.79
CA GLY A 92 -19.70 -2.87 -1.32
C GLY A 92 -20.10 -3.88 -0.26
N GLU A 93 -20.28 -5.14 -0.69
CA GLU A 93 -20.58 -6.27 0.17
C GLU A 93 -19.31 -6.75 0.90
N MET A 94 -19.47 -7.63 1.90
CA MET A 94 -18.35 -8.04 2.75
C MET A 94 -17.17 -8.63 1.96
N GLU A 95 -17.43 -9.44 0.94
CA GLU A 95 -16.38 -9.99 0.08
C GLU A 95 -15.57 -8.88 -0.62
N ASP A 96 -16.25 -7.89 -1.18
CA ASP A 96 -15.61 -6.74 -1.82
C ASP A 96 -14.86 -5.87 -0.80
N LYS A 97 -15.42 -5.68 0.40
CA LYS A 97 -14.77 -4.92 1.48
C LYS A 97 -13.43 -5.54 1.86
N PHE A 98 -13.35 -6.86 2.05
CA PHE A 98 -12.10 -7.55 2.35
C PHE A 98 -11.07 -7.38 1.23
N LYS A 99 -11.45 -7.64 -0.02
CA LYS A 99 -10.57 -7.49 -1.19
C LYS A 99 -10.10 -6.04 -1.35
N ASN A 100 -11.02 -5.08 -1.18
CA ASN A 100 -10.70 -3.66 -1.27
C ASN A 100 -9.71 -3.23 -0.17
N LEU A 101 -9.92 -3.69 1.08
CA LEU A 101 -8.99 -3.39 2.17
C LEU A 101 -7.62 -4.04 1.94
N MET A 102 -7.58 -5.25 1.39
CA MET A 102 -6.33 -5.94 1.04
C MET A 102 -5.51 -5.15 0.02
N VAL A 103 -6.14 -4.63 -1.05
CA VAL A 103 -5.42 -3.81 -2.03
C VAL A 103 -4.93 -2.49 -1.43
N GLY A 104 -5.73 -1.87 -0.55
CA GLY A 104 -5.33 -0.66 0.16
C GLY A 104 -4.10 -0.89 1.05
N TYR A 105 -4.08 -1.95 1.84
CA TYR A 105 -2.92 -2.29 2.68
C TYR A 105 -1.67 -2.63 1.87
N ALA A 106 -1.80 -3.31 0.74
CA ALA A 106 -0.66 -3.57 -0.12
C ALA A 106 -0.11 -2.29 -0.77
N PHE A 107 -0.99 -1.39 -1.20
CA PHE A 107 -0.58 -0.07 -1.68
C PHE A 107 0.17 0.71 -0.60
N MET A 108 -0.39 0.77 0.63
CA MET A 108 0.28 1.39 1.77
C MET A 108 1.66 0.79 2.03
N MET A 109 1.78 -0.56 2.04
CA MET A 109 3.07 -1.23 2.28
C MET A 109 4.08 -0.98 1.17
N GLY A 110 3.62 -0.85 -0.08
CA GLY A 110 4.47 -0.50 -1.23
C GLY A 110 4.84 0.98 -1.29
N HIS A 111 4.00 1.90 -0.82
CA HIS A 111 4.24 3.34 -0.86
C HIS A 111 5.43 3.74 0.03
N PRO A 112 6.23 4.78 -0.30
CA PRO A 112 7.27 5.32 0.57
C PRO A 112 6.75 5.77 1.95
N GLY A 113 7.60 5.69 2.96
CA GLY A 113 7.30 6.01 4.36
C GLY A 113 7.21 4.76 5.26
N LYS A 114 7.41 4.92 6.56
CA LYS A 114 7.19 3.87 7.56
C LYS A 114 5.69 3.60 7.70
N LYS A 115 5.30 2.53 8.38
CA LYS A 115 3.91 2.06 8.44
C LYS A 115 3.42 1.98 9.87
N LEU A 116 2.17 2.40 10.08
CA LEU A 116 1.45 2.19 11.33
C LEU A 116 0.06 1.64 10.99
N LEU A 117 -0.20 0.42 11.44
CA LEU A 117 -1.54 -0.17 11.54
C LEU A 117 -1.89 -0.28 13.02
N PHE A 118 -3.03 0.26 13.42
CA PHE A 118 -3.49 0.11 14.80
C PHE A 118 -4.05 -1.30 15.05
N MET A 119 -3.96 -1.77 16.28
CA MET A 119 -4.38 -3.12 16.68
C MET A 119 -5.81 -3.45 16.24
N GLY A 120 -6.02 -4.67 15.77
CA GLY A 120 -7.30 -5.16 15.24
C GLY A 120 -7.50 -4.91 13.75
N GLN A 121 -6.78 -3.97 13.16
CA GLN A 121 -6.86 -3.71 11.72
C GLN A 121 -6.25 -4.86 10.89
N GLU A 122 -5.28 -5.58 11.45
CA GLU A 122 -4.59 -6.69 10.80
C GLU A 122 -5.48 -7.91 10.52
N PHE A 123 -6.61 -8.02 11.21
CA PHE A 123 -7.62 -9.05 10.94
C PHE A 123 -9.00 -8.45 10.62
N ALA A 124 -9.04 -7.16 10.26
CA ALA A 124 -10.27 -6.45 9.87
C ALA A 124 -11.38 -6.48 10.93
N GLN A 125 -11.06 -6.14 12.18
CA GLN A 125 -12.03 -6.04 13.26
C GLN A 125 -13.28 -5.28 12.82
N LEU A 126 -14.48 -5.82 13.11
CA LEU A 126 -15.74 -5.25 12.67
C LEU A 126 -16.22 -4.06 13.51
N GLN A 127 -15.93 -4.09 14.78
CA GLN A 127 -16.30 -3.00 15.69
C GLN A 127 -15.20 -1.94 15.73
N GLU A 128 -15.59 -0.70 16.02
CA GLU A 128 -14.65 0.34 16.39
C GLU A 128 -13.83 -0.07 17.60
N TRP A 129 -12.61 0.40 17.69
CA TRP A 129 -11.77 0.16 18.85
C TRP A 129 -12.34 0.87 20.09
N SER A 130 -12.17 0.25 21.26
CA SER A 130 -12.54 0.83 22.56
C SER A 130 -11.60 0.30 23.63
N GLU A 131 -11.14 1.18 24.50
CA GLU A 131 -10.35 0.82 25.69
C GLU A 131 -11.15 0.02 26.73
N ALA A 132 -12.49 0.02 26.63
CA ALA A 132 -13.38 -0.66 27.57
C ALA A 132 -13.51 -2.17 27.30
N ARG A 133 -12.93 -2.68 26.20
CA ARG A 133 -13.05 -4.09 25.81
C ARG A 133 -11.80 -4.58 25.09
N GLU A 134 -11.60 -5.91 25.11
CA GLU A 134 -10.57 -6.55 24.29
C GLU A 134 -10.92 -6.52 22.80
N LEU A 135 -9.93 -6.85 21.97
CA LEU A 135 -10.15 -7.03 20.53
C LEU A 135 -11.03 -8.26 20.27
N ASP A 136 -11.77 -8.22 19.17
CA ASP A 136 -12.72 -9.26 18.78
C ASP A 136 -11.99 -10.51 18.21
N TRP A 137 -11.12 -11.14 19.02
CA TRP A 137 -10.29 -12.28 18.62
C TRP A 137 -11.08 -13.48 18.07
N TYR A 138 -12.35 -13.64 18.47
CA TYR A 138 -13.26 -14.67 17.96
C TYR A 138 -13.48 -14.57 16.44
N LEU A 139 -13.27 -13.40 15.83
CA LEU A 139 -13.37 -13.22 14.39
C LEU A 139 -12.36 -14.06 13.61
N LEU A 140 -11.25 -14.45 14.23
CA LEU A 140 -10.24 -15.30 13.59
C LEU A 140 -10.70 -16.76 13.38
N GLU A 141 -11.86 -17.14 13.92
CA GLU A 141 -12.53 -18.41 13.61
C GLU A 141 -13.24 -18.34 12.23
N ASN A 142 -13.53 -17.11 11.75
CA ASN A 142 -14.07 -16.88 10.42
C ASN A 142 -12.91 -16.86 9.38
N PRO A 143 -13.04 -17.63 8.28
CA PRO A 143 -12.01 -17.71 7.24
C PRO A 143 -11.60 -16.35 6.66
N ASP A 144 -12.52 -15.43 6.43
CA ASP A 144 -12.23 -14.14 5.79
C ASP A 144 -11.31 -13.26 6.65
N HIS A 145 -11.58 -13.21 7.95
CA HIS A 145 -10.72 -12.50 8.91
C HIS A 145 -9.35 -13.18 9.03
N LYS A 146 -9.32 -14.52 8.96
CA LYS A 146 -8.07 -15.27 8.96
C LYS A 146 -7.25 -15.03 7.69
N HIS A 147 -7.90 -14.95 6.53
CA HIS A 147 -7.26 -14.60 5.26
C HIS A 147 -6.66 -13.19 5.31
N MET A 148 -7.39 -12.22 5.88
CA MET A 148 -6.87 -10.87 6.09
C MET A 148 -5.64 -10.87 7.00
N GLN A 149 -5.66 -11.60 8.10
CA GLN A 149 -4.49 -11.72 9.00
C GLN A 149 -3.30 -12.33 8.27
N ASN A 150 -3.51 -13.39 7.48
CA ASN A 150 -2.47 -14.00 6.65
C ASN A 150 -1.91 -13.01 5.63
N TRP A 151 -2.78 -12.19 5.01
CA TRP A 151 -2.39 -11.14 4.09
C TRP A 151 -1.49 -10.10 4.73
N VAL A 152 -1.89 -9.54 5.87
CA VAL A 152 -1.08 -8.54 6.58
C VAL A 152 0.25 -9.16 7.05
N LYS A 153 0.24 -10.41 7.54
CA LYS A 153 1.46 -11.14 7.88
C LYS A 153 2.40 -11.28 6.67
N LYS A 154 1.85 -11.60 5.49
CA LYS A 154 2.63 -11.68 4.25
C LYS A 154 3.23 -10.34 3.87
N LEU A 155 2.45 -9.26 3.93
CA LEU A 155 2.91 -7.90 3.64
C LEU A 155 4.05 -7.47 4.57
N LEU A 156 3.92 -7.72 5.87
CA LEU A 156 4.96 -7.42 6.87
C LEU A 156 6.25 -8.21 6.60
N HIS A 157 6.16 -9.49 6.26
CA HIS A 157 7.33 -10.28 5.89
C HIS A 157 8.00 -9.78 4.61
N ILE A 158 7.21 -9.36 3.61
CA ILE A 158 7.77 -8.75 2.39
C ILE A 158 8.45 -7.45 2.75
N TYR A 159 7.82 -6.60 3.58
CA TYR A 159 8.40 -5.34 4.01
C TYR A 159 9.76 -5.55 4.69
N GLN A 160 9.84 -6.43 5.69
CA GLN A 160 11.07 -6.70 6.44
C GLN A 160 12.20 -7.28 5.57
N LYS A 161 11.87 -8.14 4.60
CA LYS A 161 12.86 -8.87 3.78
C LYS A 161 13.35 -8.10 2.55
N ASN A 162 12.76 -6.95 2.25
CA ASN A 162 13.09 -6.22 1.02
C ASN A 162 13.53 -4.78 1.33
N PRO A 163 14.83 -4.50 1.35
CA PRO A 163 15.38 -3.17 1.61
C PRO A 163 14.80 -2.07 0.73
N ALA A 164 14.39 -2.40 -0.50
CA ALA A 164 13.71 -1.48 -1.40
C ALA A 164 12.47 -0.80 -0.77
N LEU A 165 11.84 -1.41 0.24
CA LEU A 165 10.63 -0.86 0.87
C LEU A 165 10.90 0.12 2.01
N TYR A 166 12.16 0.26 2.49
CA TYR A 166 12.45 1.10 3.65
C TYR A 166 13.78 1.86 3.62
N GLU A 167 14.70 1.56 2.71
CA GLU A 167 16.02 2.21 2.70
C GLU A 167 15.98 3.65 2.18
N LEU A 168 15.11 3.94 1.24
CA LEU A 168 15.03 5.22 0.53
C LEU A 168 13.62 5.82 0.59
N ASP A 169 12.98 5.77 1.78
CA ASP A 169 11.60 6.20 1.96
C ASP A 169 11.37 7.71 1.74
N SER A 170 12.35 8.54 2.06
CA SER A 170 12.26 10.00 1.93
C SER A 170 13.07 10.51 0.73
N SER A 171 13.11 9.74 -0.35
CA SER A 171 13.83 10.12 -1.58
C SER A 171 13.15 9.55 -2.82
N TRP A 172 13.04 10.36 -3.87
CA TRP A 172 12.64 9.92 -5.20
C TRP A 172 13.58 8.85 -5.78
N GLY A 173 14.81 8.75 -5.30
CA GLY A 173 15.73 7.67 -5.63
C GLY A 173 15.19 6.27 -5.28
N GLY A 174 14.31 6.17 -4.28
CA GLY A 174 13.68 4.93 -3.82
C GLY A 174 12.35 4.58 -4.46
N PHE A 175 11.79 5.48 -5.31
CA PHE A 175 10.46 5.32 -5.88
C PHE A 175 10.40 5.75 -7.34
N GLU A 176 9.57 5.06 -8.13
CA GLU A 176 9.30 5.44 -9.51
C GLU A 176 7.90 5.00 -9.90
N TRP A 177 7.06 5.92 -10.34
CA TRP A 177 5.81 5.56 -11.00
C TRP A 177 6.09 4.87 -12.34
N ILE A 178 5.46 3.73 -12.60
CA ILE A 178 5.34 3.16 -13.95
C ILE A 178 4.17 3.83 -14.64
N ASN A 179 3.00 3.80 -14.02
CA ASN A 179 1.85 4.55 -14.50
C ASN A 179 1.08 5.13 -13.30
N ALA A 180 1.15 6.46 -13.16
CA ALA A 180 0.41 7.24 -12.16
C ALA A 180 -0.93 7.75 -12.70
N ASN A 181 -1.22 7.57 -13.99
CA ASN A 181 -2.31 8.25 -14.70
C ASN A 181 -3.37 7.28 -15.26
N ASP A 182 -3.39 6.03 -14.81
CA ASP A 182 -4.38 5.03 -15.22
C ASP A 182 -5.71 5.20 -14.45
N ALA A 183 -6.22 6.44 -14.46
CA ALA A 183 -7.41 6.84 -13.71
C ALA A 183 -8.67 6.11 -14.17
N GLU A 184 -8.86 5.96 -15.48
CA GLU A 184 -10.04 5.29 -16.05
C GLU A 184 -10.19 3.83 -15.57
N ARG A 185 -9.08 3.16 -15.28
CA ARG A 185 -9.07 1.80 -14.73
C ARG A 185 -8.82 1.76 -13.24
N SER A 186 -8.52 2.90 -12.60
CA SER A 186 -8.11 3.02 -11.19
C SER A 186 -7.01 2.02 -10.81
N ILE A 187 -5.98 1.91 -11.66
CA ILE A 187 -4.83 1.05 -11.46
C ILE A 187 -3.59 1.91 -11.20
N PHE A 188 -2.79 1.49 -10.23
CA PHE A 188 -1.50 2.11 -9.91
C PHE A 188 -0.39 1.09 -10.09
N SER A 189 0.64 1.46 -10.82
CA SER A 189 1.86 0.66 -10.96
C SER A 189 3.09 1.49 -10.66
N PHE A 190 3.97 0.96 -9.81
CA PHE A 190 5.15 1.67 -9.36
C PHE A 190 6.28 0.72 -8.96
N ILE A 191 7.48 1.26 -8.91
CA ILE A 191 8.70 0.56 -8.50
C ILE A 191 9.22 1.13 -7.18
N ARG A 192 9.64 0.24 -6.29
CA ARG A 192 10.49 0.54 -5.14
C ARG A 192 11.90 0.07 -5.44
N LYS A 193 12.87 0.94 -5.14
CA LYS A 193 14.28 0.73 -5.42
C LYS A 193 15.09 0.63 -4.13
N SER A 194 15.99 -0.35 -4.08
CA SER A 194 17.01 -0.45 -3.03
C SER A 194 18.21 0.43 -3.36
N LYS A 195 19.02 0.76 -2.37
CA LYS A 195 20.27 1.53 -2.55
C LYS A 195 21.23 0.87 -3.52
N ASP A 196 21.32 -0.45 -3.50
CA ASP A 196 22.21 -1.22 -4.36
C ASP A 196 21.63 -1.48 -5.76
N GLY A 197 20.32 -1.16 -5.98
CA GLY A 197 19.62 -1.33 -7.26
C GLY A 197 19.44 -2.77 -7.71
N LYS A 198 19.72 -3.77 -6.86
CA LYS A 198 19.73 -5.20 -7.24
C LYS A 198 18.44 -5.93 -6.95
N ASN A 199 17.67 -5.47 -5.97
CA ASN A 199 16.44 -6.11 -5.52
C ASN A 199 15.28 -5.12 -5.52
N ASN A 200 14.95 -4.61 -6.69
CA ASN A 200 13.83 -3.71 -6.86
C ASN A 200 12.50 -4.48 -6.84
N LEU A 201 11.45 -3.82 -6.41
CA LEU A 201 10.10 -4.36 -6.40
C LEU A 201 9.21 -3.54 -7.32
N LEU A 202 8.38 -4.23 -8.08
CA LEU A 202 7.29 -3.65 -8.88
C LEU A 202 5.97 -4.05 -8.23
N PHE A 203 5.10 -3.07 -8.01
CA PHE A 203 3.72 -3.28 -7.55
C PHE A 203 2.73 -2.88 -8.63
N VAL A 204 1.66 -3.66 -8.75
CA VAL A 204 0.50 -3.35 -9.58
C VAL A 204 -0.75 -3.54 -8.73
N CYS A 205 -1.53 -2.46 -8.54
CA CYS A 205 -2.71 -2.43 -7.66
C CYS A 205 -3.94 -2.04 -8.45
N ASN A 206 -4.94 -2.90 -8.52
CA ASN A 206 -6.23 -2.66 -9.15
C ASN A 206 -7.29 -2.32 -8.08
N PHE A 207 -7.77 -1.09 -8.09
CA PHE A 207 -8.76 -0.60 -7.12
C PHE A 207 -10.21 -0.70 -7.63
N THR A 208 -10.47 -1.55 -8.62
CA THR A 208 -11.82 -1.82 -9.13
C THR A 208 -12.17 -3.30 -9.03
N PRO A 209 -13.46 -3.67 -8.97
CA PRO A 209 -13.87 -5.08 -8.98
C PRO A 209 -13.64 -5.77 -10.33
N VAL A 210 -13.22 -5.05 -11.36
CA VAL A 210 -13.08 -5.55 -12.72
C VAL A 210 -11.76 -6.29 -12.90
N GLU A 211 -11.82 -7.58 -13.18
CA GLU A 211 -10.66 -8.39 -13.57
C GLU A 211 -10.09 -7.90 -14.92
N ARG A 212 -8.77 -7.90 -15.03
CA ARG A 212 -8.04 -7.57 -16.26
C ARG A 212 -7.20 -8.78 -16.68
N SER A 213 -7.78 -9.68 -17.44
CA SER A 213 -7.17 -10.98 -17.78
C SER A 213 -5.83 -10.88 -18.55
N ASP A 214 -5.56 -9.78 -19.23
CA ASP A 214 -4.32 -9.51 -19.96
C ASP A 214 -3.81 -8.08 -19.70
N TYR A 215 -3.71 -7.70 -18.41
CA TYR A 215 -3.16 -6.39 -18.05
C TYR A 215 -1.67 -6.34 -18.39
N ARG A 216 -1.31 -5.41 -19.26
CA ARG A 216 0.08 -5.22 -19.66
C ARG A 216 0.75 -4.18 -18.77
N VAL A 217 1.89 -4.56 -18.19
CA VAL A 217 2.69 -3.73 -17.29
C VAL A 217 3.96 -3.28 -18.01
N GLY A 218 4.17 -1.99 -18.12
CA GLY A 218 5.41 -1.42 -18.63
C GLY A 218 6.56 -1.60 -17.61
N VAL A 219 7.76 -1.93 -18.10
CA VAL A 219 8.92 -2.14 -17.24
C VAL A 219 10.21 -1.56 -17.82
N PRO A 220 11.15 -1.07 -16.97
CA PRO A 220 12.35 -0.37 -17.45
C PRO A 220 13.44 -1.30 -17.99
N LYS A 221 13.42 -2.59 -17.67
CA LYS A 221 14.51 -3.52 -18.01
C LYS A 221 13.97 -4.79 -18.67
N HIS A 222 14.72 -5.30 -19.65
CA HIS A 222 14.46 -6.62 -20.25
C HIS A 222 14.97 -7.71 -19.33
N LYS A 223 14.11 -8.17 -18.43
CA LYS A 223 14.44 -9.14 -17.37
C LYS A 223 13.30 -10.11 -17.11
N THR A 224 13.55 -11.05 -16.21
CA THR A 224 12.54 -11.86 -15.55
C THR A 224 12.08 -11.17 -14.28
N TYR A 225 10.77 -11.03 -14.14
CA TYR A 225 10.07 -10.46 -12.99
C TYR A 225 9.48 -11.62 -12.20
N LYS A 226 10.02 -11.86 -11.00
CA LYS A 226 9.57 -12.96 -10.14
C LYS A 226 8.39 -12.51 -9.29
N LEU A 227 7.25 -13.17 -9.44
CA LEU A 227 6.07 -12.95 -8.61
C LEU A 227 6.38 -13.35 -7.15
N ILE A 228 6.20 -12.42 -6.21
CA ILE A 228 6.44 -12.62 -4.77
C ILE A 228 5.21 -12.33 -3.93
N LEU A 229 4.22 -11.68 -4.50
CA LEU A 229 2.95 -11.31 -3.88
C LEU A 229 1.84 -11.40 -4.92
N ASN A 230 0.77 -12.13 -4.59
CA ASN A 230 -0.43 -12.23 -5.39
C ASN A 230 -1.64 -12.33 -4.45
N SER A 231 -2.53 -11.33 -4.49
CA SER A 231 -3.72 -11.32 -3.63
C SER A 231 -4.76 -12.38 -3.98
N ASP A 232 -4.64 -13.03 -5.16
CA ASP A 232 -5.53 -14.08 -5.61
C ASP A 232 -5.11 -15.50 -5.17
N ASP A 233 -4.04 -15.60 -4.34
CA ASP A 233 -3.64 -16.89 -3.77
C ASP A 233 -4.69 -17.38 -2.76
N ALA A 234 -4.93 -18.69 -2.71
CA ALA A 234 -5.95 -19.31 -1.85
C ALA A 234 -5.73 -19.02 -0.36
N GLU A 235 -4.48 -18.86 0.08
CA GLU A 235 -4.15 -18.53 1.48
C GLU A 235 -4.70 -17.14 1.93
N PHE A 236 -5.13 -16.29 0.98
CA PHE A 236 -5.72 -14.97 1.23
C PHE A 236 -7.19 -14.89 0.82
N GLY A 237 -7.85 -16.03 0.56
CA GLY A 237 -9.25 -16.08 0.12
C GLY A 237 -9.45 -15.77 -1.37
N GLY A 238 -8.38 -15.75 -2.15
CA GLY A 238 -8.45 -15.60 -3.61
C GLY A 238 -8.90 -16.87 -4.33
N SER A 239 -8.96 -16.81 -5.67
CA SER A 239 -9.39 -17.95 -6.50
C SER A 239 -8.46 -19.16 -6.45
N GLY A 240 -7.22 -18.97 -6.00
CA GLY A 240 -6.19 -20.00 -5.96
C GLY A 240 -5.73 -20.50 -7.33
N LYS A 241 -6.06 -19.78 -8.41
CA LYS A 241 -5.61 -20.14 -9.76
C LYS A 241 -4.10 -20.11 -9.83
N GLU A 242 -3.53 -21.22 -10.29
CA GLU A 242 -2.07 -21.31 -10.51
C GLU A 242 -1.61 -20.24 -11.48
N ARG A 243 -0.50 -19.59 -11.14
CA ARG A 243 0.13 -18.54 -11.94
C ARG A 243 1.63 -18.83 -12.09
N PRO A 244 2.23 -18.46 -13.24
CA PRO A 244 3.68 -18.53 -13.37
C PRO A 244 4.38 -17.76 -12.26
N VAL A 245 5.44 -18.30 -11.71
CA VAL A 245 6.29 -17.57 -10.75
C VAL A 245 7.15 -16.52 -11.45
N ASN A 246 7.48 -16.74 -12.72
CA ASN A 246 8.39 -15.90 -13.47
C ASN A 246 7.73 -15.32 -14.72
N TYR A 247 7.74 -14.02 -14.86
CA TYR A 247 7.26 -13.28 -16.02
C TYR A 247 8.43 -12.67 -16.77
N LYS A 248 8.68 -13.12 -17.99
CA LYS A 248 9.72 -12.56 -18.86
C LYS A 248 9.16 -11.36 -19.61
N SER A 249 9.82 -10.21 -19.51
CA SER A 249 9.45 -9.06 -20.30
C SER A 249 9.87 -9.24 -21.77
N VAL A 250 9.09 -8.63 -22.66
CA VAL A 250 9.31 -8.60 -24.10
C VAL A 250 9.55 -7.16 -24.58
N SER A 251 10.18 -6.99 -25.74
CA SER A 251 10.40 -5.68 -26.38
C SER A 251 9.08 -5.17 -26.99
N LYS A 252 8.16 -4.80 -26.11
CA LYS A 252 6.89 -4.18 -26.48
C LYS A 252 6.66 -3.02 -25.53
N GLU A 253 6.56 -1.81 -26.09
CA GLU A 253 6.32 -0.60 -25.31
C GLU A 253 4.97 -0.68 -24.55
N CYS A 254 4.98 -0.19 -23.31
CA CYS A 254 3.80 0.02 -22.49
C CYS A 254 4.11 1.06 -21.41
N ASP A 255 3.18 1.95 -21.12
CA ASP A 255 3.33 2.97 -20.07
C ASP A 255 4.61 3.83 -20.22
N GLY A 256 5.02 4.13 -21.44
CA GLY A 256 6.26 4.85 -21.74
C GLY A 256 7.54 4.08 -21.42
N ARG A 257 7.45 2.75 -21.22
CA ARG A 257 8.59 1.87 -20.98
C ARG A 257 8.87 0.98 -22.19
N PRO A 258 10.15 0.72 -22.53
CA PRO A 258 10.51 -0.01 -23.74
C PRO A 258 10.16 -1.50 -23.69
N TYR A 259 9.94 -2.04 -22.50
CA TYR A 259 9.64 -3.44 -22.27
C TYR A 259 8.35 -3.58 -21.49
N SER A 260 7.70 -4.73 -21.59
CA SER A 260 6.49 -5.04 -20.85
C SER A 260 6.29 -6.55 -20.73
N PHE A 261 5.41 -6.94 -19.81
CA PHE A 261 4.85 -8.30 -19.74
C PHE A 261 3.35 -8.22 -19.43
N ALA A 262 2.62 -9.30 -19.74
CA ALA A 262 1.21 -9.41 -19.41
C ALA A 262 1.03 -10.15 -18.09
N TYR A 263 0.05 -9.73 -17.28
CA TYR A 263 -0.34 -10.35 -16.02
C TYR A 263 -1.86 -10.37 -15.89
N PRO A 264 -2.49 -11.51 -15.54
CA PRO A 264 -3.93 -11.55 -15.26
C PRO A 264 -4.19 -10.93 -13.88
N LEU A 265 -4.57 -9.65 -13.88
CA LEU A 265 -4.75 -8.83 -12.68
C LEU A 265 -6.19 -8.98 -12.16
N PRO A 266 -6.41 -9.52 -10.95
CA PRO A 266 -7.74 -9.71 -10.38
C PRO A 266 -8.46 -8.40 -10.11
N GLY A 267 -9.78 -8.44 -9.99
CA GLY A 267 -10.56 -7.36 -9.41
C GLY A 267 -10.17 -7.14 -7.94
N PHE A 268 -10.03 -5.89 -7.51
CA PHE A 268 -9.43 -5.54 -6.22
C PHE A 268 -8.15 -6.31 -5.93
N GLY A 269 -7.29 -6.43 -6.93
CA GLY A 269 -6.14 -7.32 -6.91
C GLY A 269 -4.81 -6.61 -6.86
N VAL A 270 -3.83 -7.30 -6.29
CA VAL A 270 -2.44 -6.84 -6.19
C VAL A 270 -1.50 -7.91 -6.67
N ALA A 271 -0.52 -7.48 -7.45
CA ALA A 271 0.66 -8.28 -7.76
C ALA A 271 1.93 -7.53 -7.41
N GLY A 272 2.87 -8.23 -6.77
CA GLY A 272 4.20 -7.72 -6.46
C GLY A 272 5.28 -8.59 -7.09
N PHE A 273 6.25 -7.97 -7.75
CA PHE A 273 7.32 -8.67 -8.45
C PHE A 273 8.68 -8.17 -7.99
N ARG A 274 9.67 -9.06 -7.96
CA ARG A 274 11.09 -8.74 -7.74
C ARG A 274 11.88 -8.90 -9.03
N TYR A 275 12.84 -7.98 -9.29
CA TYR A 275 13.70 -8.03 -10.48
C TYR A 275 15.08 -7.39 -10.28
#